data_6b9f1d610d5833eafbad35152675243e
#
_entry.id   6b9f1d610d5833eafbad35152675243e
#
_cell.length_a   1.000
_cell.length_b   1.000
_cell.length_c   1.000
_cell.angle_alpha   90.00
_cell.angle_beta   90.00
_cell.angle_gamma   90.00
#
_symmetry.space_group_name_H-M   'P 1'
#
loop_
_entity.id
_entity.type
_entity.pdbx_description
1 polymer ?
#
loop_
_entity_poly.entity_id
_entity_poly.type
_entity_poly.pdbx_seq_one_letter_code
_entity_poly.pdbx_strand_id
1 'polypeptide(L)'
;MTSTPTGPAQTGRAQTSLVRAIGRWSLAALAVNSIIGSGIFGLPATVAGLLRQRSVVAVLIAGAAMGVIMACYAEVASQFSQAGGPYLYARTAFGRLTGILVGWMLYLAQTAAPAANANLFVIYLAEFWPAAKDRWPRFVILTFLVGILAIINARGARQGAVVSNVFTVAKILPLLMVVLAGAGVMIIHRVPWGMAAPVPATAWMKAMVLLIFAYGGFESALAPMSEAKNPRRDVGFALFVALLACTVSYVLVQWVVVGVLGPGATTDRPLAEVARVAMGNRGAALVAIGALVSVYGYLSAKLLGMPRVTFALAKGGDLPKIFAKVGPRFHTPWFSILFFAAAVWGLALVGTFTWNVTLSVVARLFYYGVVCAALIALRRKQPRAASQATGLRLPAGPVFSVLGVAIALALAAFAQISKQVDLSKSLILAATVGAAVLNWLWARRSQAAE
;
A
#
# COMPACT_ATOMS: atom_id res chain seq x y z
N MET A 1 66.34 4.37 -28.83
CA MET A 1 65.89 4.38 -27.46
C MET A 1 64.85 5.49 -27.31
N THR A 2 63.61 5.13 -27.45
CA THR A 2 62.47 6.06 -27.29
C THR A 2 61.48 5.48 -26.31
N SER A 3 61.51 6.06 -25.12
CA SER A 3 60.63 5.73 -23.99
C SER A 3 59.26 6.28 -24.20
N THR A 4 58.24 5.42 -24.27
CA THR A 4 56.81 5.72 -24.20
C THR A 4 56.39 6.02 -22.76
N PRO A 5 55.64 7.11 -22.50
CA PRO A 5 55.06 7.32 -21.17
C PRO A 5 53.78 6.52 -20.99
N THR A 6 53.77 5.63 -20.01
CA THR A 6 52.60 4.93 -19.49
C THR A 6 51.72 5.90 -18.72
N GLY A 7 50.56 6.27 -19.28
CA GLY A 7 49.54 7.03 -18.59
C GLY A 7 48.86 6.19 -17.49
N PRO A 8 48.35 6.79 -16.40
CA PRO A 8 47.73 6.07 -15.30
C PRO A 8 46.42 5.44 -15.74
N ALA A 9 46.29 4.13 -15.47
CA ALA A 9 45.08 3.37 -15.66
C ALA A 9 43.91 4.02 -14.87
N GLN A 10 42.91 4.52 -15.58
CA GLN A 10 41.64 4.88 -14.97
C GLN A 10 40.98 3.62 -14.43
N THR A 11 41.10 3.42 -13.12
CA THR A 11 40.28 2.43 -12.38
C THR A 11 38.82 2.88 -12.44
N GLY A 12 38.15 2.48 -13.51
CA GLY A 12 36.72 2.59 -13.64
C GLY A 12 36.06 1.85 -12.47
N ARG A 13 35.49 2.59 -11.53
CA ARG A 13 34.54 2.04 -10.56
C ARG A 13 33.45 1.33 -11.35
N ALA A 14 33.52 0.00 -11.41
CA ALA A 14 32.43 -0.84 -11.88
C ALA A 14 31.19 -0.45 -11.06
N GLN A 15 30.28 0.29 -11.68
CA GLN A 15 28.94 0.43 -11.17
C GLN A 15 28.34 -0.99 -11.17
N THR A 16 28.23 -1.60 -9.99
CA THR A 16 27.53 -2.87 -9.81
C THR A 16 26.08 -2.65 -10.20
N SER A 17 25.77 -2.90 -11.47
CA SER A 17 24.40 -2.91 -11.97
C SER A 17 23.64 -4.02 -11.25
N LEU A 18 22.48 -3.70 -10.67
CA LEU A 18 21.60 -4.72 -10.06
C LEU A 18 21.25 -5.80 -11.10
N VAL A 19 21.32 -7.05 -10.68
CA VAL A 19 20.98 -8.19 -11.56
C VAL A 19 19.46 -8.13 -11.85
N ARG A 20 19.11 -8.04 -13.12
CA ARG A 20 17.72 -8.06 -13.60
C ARG A 20 17.17 -9.48 -13.61
N ALA A 21 16.66 -9.93 -12.45
CA ALA A 21 16.21 -11.30 -12.24
C ALA A 21 14.67 -11.45 -12.22
N ILE A 22 13.91 -10.38 -11.94
CA ILE A 22 12.46 -10.43 -11.71
C ILE A 22 11.70 -10.51 -13.04
N GLY A 23 11.03 -11.64 -13.30
CA GLY A 23 10.14 -11.81 -14.46
C GLY A 23 8.75 -11.21 -14.22
N ARG A 24 7.95 -11.09 -15.31
CA ARG A 24 6.61 -10.47 -15.28
C ARG A 24 5.63 -11.13 -14.29
N TRP A 25 5.65 -12.46 -14.16
CA TRP A 25 4.80 -13.20 -13.23
C TRP A 25 5.22 -13.00 -11.77
N SER A 26 6.53 -12.96 -11.51
CA SER A 26 7.03 -12.63 -10.16
C SER A 26 6.68 -11.21 -9.76
N LEU A 27 6.72 -10.27 -10.71
CA LEU A 27 6.29 -8.89 -10.49
C LEU A 27 4.79 -8.81 -10.22
N ALA A 28 3.97 -9.57 -10.97
CA ALA A 28 2.52 -9.66 -10.74
C ALA A 28 2.21 -10.27 -9.36
N ALA A 29 2.88 -11.34 -8.98
CA ALA A 29 2.73 -11.96 -7.66
C ALA A 29 3.13 -10.99 -6.54
N LEU A 30 4.20 -10.22 -6.72
CA LEU A 30 4.62 -9.19 -5.78
C LEU A 30 3.56 -8.08 -5.65
N ALA A 31 2.95 -7.67 -6.78
CA ALA A 31 1.87 -6.69 -6.78
C ALA A 31 0.61 -7.21 -6.06
N VAL A 32 0.17 -8.45 -6.35
CA VAL A 32 -0.93 -9.10 -5.63
C VAL A 32 -0.65 -9.17 -4.12
N ASN A 33 0.55 -9.62 -3.74
CA ASN A 33 0.95 -9.71 -2.33
C ASN A 33 0.98 -8.35 -1.64
N SER A 34 1.32 -7.28 -2.36
CA SER A 34 1.37 -5.90 -1.84
C SER A 34 -0.02 -5.28 -1.69
N ILE A 35 -0.99 -5.66 -2.53
CA ILE A 35 -2.38 -5.19 -2.48
C ILE A 35 -3.17 -5.97 -1.42
N ILE A 36 -3.09 -7.31 -1.40
CA ILE A 36 -3.79 -8.14 -0.42
C ILE A 36 -3.17 -7.92 0.97
N GLY A 37 -3.78 -7.05 1.74
CA GLY A 37 -3.41 -6.71 3.12
C GLY A 37 -4.61 -6.78 4.06
N SER A 38 -4.62 -5.93 5.08
CA SER A 38 -5.69 -5.88 6.09
C SER A 38 -7.07 -5.49 5.54
N GLY A 39 -7.12 -4.85 4.37
CA GLY A 39 -8.38 -4.39 3.78
C GLY A 39 -9.39 -5.51 3.56
N ILE A 40 -8.96 -6.65 3.01
CA ILE A 40 -9.84 -7.79 2.75
C ILE A 40 -10.30 -8.50 4.03
N PHE A 41 -9.50 -8.43 5.11
CA PHE A 41 -9.83 -9.06 6.38
C PHE A 41 -10.72 -8.19 7.28
N GLY A 42 -10.61 -6.85 7.20
CA GLY A 42 -11.26 -5.94 8.15
C GLY A 42 -12.41 -5.10 7.59
N LEU A 43 -12.47 -4.87 6.26
CA LEU A 43 -13.44 -3.95 5.67
C LEU A 43 -14.76 -4.58 5.20
N PRO A 44 -14.86 -5.88 4.86
CA PRO A 44 -16.05 -6.42 4.21
C PRO A 44 -17.35 -6.17 4.98
N ALA A 45 -17.39 -6.38 6.32
CA ALA A 45 -18.58 -6.11 7.11
C ALA A 45 -18.90 -4.61 7.17
N THR A 46 -17.90 -3.75 7.30
CA THR A 46 -18.10 -2.29 7.32
C THR A 46 -18.70 -1.81 6.00
N VAL A 47 -18.22 -2.31 4.87
CA VAL A 47 -18.74 -1.98 3.54
C VAL A 47 -20.14 -2.58 3.34
N ALA A 48 -20.38 -3.79 3.83
CA ALA A 48 -21.70 -4.43 3.84
C ALA A 48 -22.71 -3.64 4.69
N GLY A 49 -22.30 -3.14 5.85
CA GLY A 49 -23.15 -2.28 6.69
C GLY A 49 -23.55 -0.96 6.03
N LEU A 50 -22.68 -0.39 5.18
CA LEU A 50 -22.95 0.82 4.40
C LEU A 50 -23.87 0.57 3.19
N LEU A 51 -23.63 -0.51 2.44
CA LEU A 51 -24.21 -0.71 1.10
C LEU A 51 -25.02 -1.99 0.96
N ARG A 52 -25.07 -2.82 1.99
CA ARG A 52 -25.78 -4.10 1.99
C ARG A 52 -25.30 -4.97 0.80
N GLN A 53 -26.22 -5.63 0.06
CA GLN A 53 -25.91 -6.43 -1.14
C GLN A 53 -25.20 -5.63 -2.24
N ARG A 54 -25.44 -4.32 -2.31
CA ARG A 54 -24.77 -3.43 -3.30
C ARG A 54 -23.27 -3.25 -3.03
N SER A 55 -22.79 -3.69 -1.87
CA SER A 55 -21.36 -3.67 -1.55
C SER A 55 -20.50 -4.49 -2.52
N VAL A 56 -21.05 -5.56 -3.11
CA VAL A 56 -20.37 -6.35 -4.15
C VAL A 56 -20.13 -5.52 -5.41
N VAL A 57 -21.14 -4.74 -5.83
CA VAL A 57 -21.03 -3.80 -6.97
C VAL A 57 -20.03 -2.68 -6.63
N ALA A 58 -20.02 -2.21 -5.38
CA ALA A 58 -19.08 -1.20 -4.93
C ALA A 58 -17.62 -1.66 -5.03
N VAL A 59 -17.34 -2.94 -4.76
CA VAL A 59 -16.00 -3.52 -4.95
C VAL A 59 -15.59 -3.47 -6.43
N LEU A 60 -16.49 -3.78 -7.36
CA LEU A 60 -16.23 -3.70 -8.80
C LEU A 60 -15.96 -2.24 -9.24
N ILE A 61 -16.78 -1.29 -8.78
CA ILE A 61 -16.63 0.14 -9.10
C ILE A 61 -15.28 0.65 -8.54
N ALA A 62 -14.92 0.28 -7.31
CA ALA A 62 -13.63 0.64 -6.72
C ALA A 62 -12.47 0.00 -7.50
N GLY A 63 -12.60 -1.26 -7.94
CA GLY A 63 -11.64 -1.92 -8.81
C GLY A 63 -11.46 -1.18 -10.13
N ALA A 64 -12.54 -0.75 -10.77
CA ALA A 64 -12.50 0.05 -12.01
C ALA A 64 -11.82 1.41 -11.78
N ALA A 65 -12.17 2.12 -10.71
CA ALA A 65 -11.54 3.39 -10.33
C ALA A 65 -10.03 3.23 -10.10
N MET A 66 -9.64 2.18 -9.37
CA MET A 66 -8.23 1.85 -9.18
C MET A 66 -7.55 1.41 -10.48
N GLY A 67 -8.28 0.75 -11.39
CA GLY A 67 -7.80 0.41 -12.72
C GLY A 67 -7.38 1.65 -13.53
N VAL A 68 -8.18 2.72 -13.46
CA VAL A 68 -7.83 4.02 -14.07
C VAL A 68 -6.53 4.58 -13.47
N ILE A 69 -6.40 4.59 -12.15
CA ILE A 69 -5.21 5.08 -11.46
C ILE A 69 -4.00 4.20 -11.79
N MET A 70 -4.15 2.87 -11.71
CA MET A 70 -3.06 1.92 -12.00
C MET A 70 -2.61 1.97 -13.47
N ALA A 71 -3.52 2.25 -14.41
CA ALA A 71 -3.18 2.48 -15.80
C ALA A 71 -2.26 3.72 -15.97
N CYS A 72 -2.59 4.83 -15.30
CA CYS A 72 -1.71 6.01 -15.26
C CYS A 72 -0.33 5.66 -14.69
N TYR A 73 -0.29 4.92 -13.57
CA TYR A 73 0.94 4.46 -12.96
C TYR A 73 1.76 3.55 -13.87
N ALA A 74 1.10 2.63 -14.59
CA ALA A 74 1.77 1.73 -15.53
C ALA A 74 2.49 2.51 -16.63
N GLU A 75 1.83 3.49 -17.22
CA GLU A 75 2.46 4.33 -18.26
C GLU A 75 3.57 5.21 -17.70
N VAL A 76 3.32 5.91 -16.59
CA VAL A 76 4.34 6.74 -15.95
C VAL A 76 5.55 5.92 -15.54
N ALA A 77 5.34 4.80 -14.82
CA ALA A 77 6.41 3.93 -14.34
C ALA A 77 7.23 3.32 -15.48
N SER A 78 6.60 3.01 -16.62
CA SER A 78 7.30 2.46 -17.79
C SER A 78 8.36 3.39 -18.40
N GLN A 79 8.29 4.69 -18.10
CA GLN A 79 9.25 5.68 -18.59
C GLN A 79 10.53 5.75 -17.74
N PHE A 80 10.52 5.12 -16.54
CA PHE A 80 11.63 5.17 -15.60
C PHE A 80 12.28 3.80 -15.43
N SER A 81 13.60 3.77 -15.45
CA SER A 81 14.41 2.58 -15.15
C SER A 81 15.01 2.62 -13.73
N GLN A 82 14.86 3.75 -13.04
CA GLN A 82 15.40 3.98 -11.70
C GLN A 82 14.35 3.68 -10.62
N ALA A 83 14.80 3.22 -9.46
CA ALA A 83 13.96 3.12 -8.28
C ALA A 83 13.60 4.54 -7.78
N GLY A 84 12.39 4.72 -7.26
CA GLY A 84 11.94 6.01 -6.72
C GLY A 84 10.42 6.19 -6.69
N GLY A 85 9.71 5.44 -7.54
CA GLY A 85 8.24 5.42 -7.55
C GLY A 85 7.59 6.80 -7.64
N PRO A 86 6.47 7.04 -6.93
CA PRO A 86 5.68 8.28 -7.01
C PRO A 86 6.48 9.56 -6.77
N TYR A 87 7.43 9.52 -5.83
CA TYR A 87 8.33 10.63 -5.56
C TYR A 87 9.11 11.06 -6.82
N LEU A 88 9.75 10.09 -7.50
CA LEU A 88 10.56 10.35 -8.69
C LEU A 88 9.69 10.88 -9.84
N TYR A 89 8.51 10.32 -10.03
CA TYR A 89 7.56 10.72 -11.08
C TYR A 89 7.12 12.17 -10.88
N ALA A 90 6.72 12.54 -9.68
CA ALA A 90 6.31 13.90 -9.32
C ALA A 90 7.45 14.90 -9.44
N ARG A 91 8.67 14.54 -9.00
CA ARG A 91 9.86 15.36 -9.09
C ARG A 91 10.22 15.67 -10.56
N THR A 92 10.17 14.68 -11.42
CA THR A 92 10.49 14.83 -12.85
C THR A 92 9.41 15.63 -13.59
N ALA A 93 8.14 15.43 -13.23
CA ALA A 93 7.03 16.13 -13.87
C ALA A 93 6.91 17.59 -13.44
N PHE A 94 6.99 17.88 -12.13
CA PHE A 94 6.61 19.16 -11.52
C PHE A 94 7.71 19.82 -10.68
N GLY A 95 8.88 19.18 -10.56
CA GLY A 95 10.01 19.74 -9.83
C GLY A 95 10.13 19.22 -8.38
N ARG A 96 11.18 19.69 -7.70
CA ARG A 96 11.67 19.14 -6.43
C ARG A 96 10.65 19.28 -5.28
N LEU A 97 9.97 20.44 -5.16
CA LEU A 97 8.98 20.66 -4.10
C LEU A 97 7.86 19.63 -4.17
N THR A 98 7.28 19.45 -5.36
CA THR A 98 6.19 18.48 -5.56
C THR A 98 6.68 17.05 -5.30
N GLY A 99 7.91 16.73 -5.72
CA GLY A 99 8.53 15.44 -5.39
C GLY A 99 8.60 15.20 -3.87
N ILE A 100 9.11 16.17 -3.11
CA ILE A 100 9.24 16.09 -1.64
C ILE A 100 7.86 15.96 -0.98
N LEU A 101 6.86 16.76 -1.41
CA LEU A 101 5.49 16.65 -0.90
C LEU A 101 4.90 15.25 -1.14
N VAL A 102 5.03 14.72 -2.36
CA VAL A 102 4.60 13.35 -2.68
C VAL A 102 5.36 12.32 -1.86
N GLY A 103 6.65 12.50 -1.63
CA GLY A 103 7.46 11.62 -0.78
C GLY A 103 6.95 11.57 0.67
N TRP A 104 6.64 12.71 1.26
CA TRP A 104 6.09 12.78 2.62
C TRP A 104 4.67 12.23 2.73
N MET A 105 3.81 12.49 1.74
CA MET A 105 2.46 11.91 1.71
C MET A 105 2.50 10.39 1.50
N LEU A 106 3.40 9.91 0.66
CA LEU A 106 3.67 8.48 0.51
C LEU A 106 4.15 7.88 1.85
N TYR A 107 5.08 8.56 2.54
CA TYR A 107 5.57 8.10 3.84
C TYR A 107 4.44 8.02 4.87
N LEU A 108 3.58 9.05 4.96
CA LEU A 108 2.41 9.04 5.85
C LEU A 108 1.46 7.89 5.52
N ALA A 109 1.10 7.70 4.24
CA ALA A 109 0.23 6.61 3.82
C ALA A 109 0.82 5.24 4.15
N GLN A 110 2.13 5.07 3.93
CA GLN A 110 2.88 3.85 4.20
C GLN A 110 3.20 3.65 5.70
N THR A 111 2.92 4.64 6.55
CA THR A 111 2.98 4.54 8.02
C THR A 111 1.59 4.23 8.59
N ALA A 112 0.56 4.91 8.11
CA ALA A 112 -0.81 4.70 8.56
C ALA A 112 -1.37 3.31 8.17
N ALA A 113 -1.01 2.77 6.99
CA ALA A 113 -1.44 1.44 6.59
C ALA A 113 -0.87 0.32 7.50
N PRO A 114 0.41 0.26 7.86
CA PRO A 114 0.91 -0.64 8.89
C PRO A 114 0.28 -0.43 10.27
N ALA A 115 0.00 0.81 10.67
CA ALA A 115 -0.71 1.09 11.91
C ALA A 115 -2.14 0.50 11.92
N ALA A 116 -2.87 0.60 10.80
CA ALA A 116 -4.15 -0.10 10.62
C ALA A 116 -3.97 -1.62 10.73
N ASN A 117 -2.95 -2.19 10.08
CA ASN A 117 -2.65 -3.62 10.17
C ASN A 117 -2.33 -4.05 11.60
N ALA A 118 -1.56 -3.28 12.36
CA ALA A 118 -1.26 -3.58 13.77
C ALA A 118 -2.55 -3.57 14.63
N ASN A 119 -3.47 -2.65 14.39
CA ASN A 119 -4.79 -2.66 15.03
C ASN A 119 -5.62 -3.89 14.63
N LEU A 120 -5.58 -4.30 13.36
CA LEU A 120 -6.26 -5.50 12.90
C LEU A 120 -5.68 -6.77 13.55
N PHE A 121 -4.37 -6.80 13.81
CA PHE A 121 -3.74 -7.88 14.56
C PHE A 121 -4.40 -8.05 15.94
N VAL A 122 -4.58 -6.95 16.68
CA VAL A 122 -5.25 -6.96 17.98
C VAL A 122 -6.70 -7.45 17.85
N ILE A 123 -7.41 -6.99 16.81
CA ILE A 123 -8.80 -7.39 16.54
C ILE A 123 -8.91 -8.90 16.33
N TYR A 124 -8.04 -9.50 15.53
CA TYR A 124 -8.07 -10.94 15.27
C TYR A 124 -7.50 -11.76 16.44
N LEU A 125 -6.55 -11.21 17.20
CA LEU A 125 -6.06 -11.85 18.42
C LEU A 125 -7.16 -11.97 19.49
N ALA A 126 -8.12 -11.04 19.51
CA ALA A 126 -9.27 -11.09 20.39
C ALA A 126 -10.24 -12.27 20.10
N GLU A 127 -10.02 -13.04 19.04
CA GLU A 127 -10.67 -14.33 18.84
C GLU A 127 -10.29 -15.34 19.92
N PHE A 128 -9.03 -15.29 20.35
CA PHE A 128 -8.45 -16.21 21.35
C PHE A 128 -8.38 -15.59 22.74
N TRP A 129 -8.26 -14.28 22.80
CA TRP A 129 -8.14 -13.50 24.03
C TRP A 129 -8.98 -12.22 23.94
N PRO A 130 -10.27 -12.27 24.34
CA PRO A 130 -11.19 -11.11 24.21
C PRO A 130 -10.67 -9.83 24.82
N ALA A 131 -9.98 -9.89 25.96
CA ALA A 131 -9.38 -8.74 26.63
C ALA A 131 -8.23 -8.06 25.83
N ALA A 132 -7.77 -8.65 24.74
CA ALA A 132 -6.73 -8.03 23.87
C ALA A 132 -7.11 -6.64 23.37
N LYS A 133 -8.41 -6.32 23.26
CA LYS A 133 -8.92 -5.01 22.85
C LYS A 133 -8.89 -3.96 23.95
N ASP A 134 -8.73 -4.36 25.22
CA ASP A 134 -8.71 -3.44 26.35
C ASP A 134 -7.46 -2.56 26.31
N ARG A 135 -7.53 -1.41 26.95
CA ARG A 135 -6.51 -0.36 26.86
C ARG A 135 -5.09 -0.85 27.13
N TRP A 136 -4.87 -1.56 28.23
CA TRP A 136 -3.55 -2.03 28.65
C TRP A 136 -3.03 -3.21 27.83
N PRO A 137 -3.80 -4.32 27.63
CA PRO A 137 -3.39 -5.41 26.74
C PRO A 137 -3.08 -4.91 25.31
N ARG A 138 -3.95 -4.06 24.75
CA ARG A 138 -3.73 -3.47 23.42
C ARG A 138 -2.41 -2.69 23.36
N PHE A 139 -2.13 -1.84 24.35
CA PHE A 139 -0.86 -1.10 24.41
C PHE A 139 0.34 -2.05 24.43
N VAL A 140 0.32 -3.07 25.27
CA VAL A 140 1.39 -4.07 25.40
C VAL A 140 1.56 -4.84 24.09
N ILE A 141 0.48 -5.36 23.51
CA ILE A 141 0.51 -6.12 22.24
C ILE A 141 1.11 -5.28 21.13
N LEU A 142 0.66 -4.04 20.93
CA LEU A 142 1.15 -3.16 19.87
C LEU A 142 2.63 -2.81 20.08
N THR A 143 3.04 -2.59 21.32
CA THR A 143 4.44 -2.29 21.67
C THR A 143 5.35 -3.47 21.38
N PHE A 144 4.96 -4.68 21.80
CA PHE A 144 5.74 -5.88 21.53
C PHE A 144 5.76 -6.21 20.03
N LEU A 145 4.62 -6.14 19.33
CA LEU A 145 4.53 -6.46 17.91
C LEU A 145 5.44 -5.56 17.06
N VAL A 146 5.33 -4.24 17.24
CA VAL A 146 6.13 -3.29 16.47
C VAL A 146 7.59 -3.29 16.96
N GLY A 147 7.82 -3.37 18.27
CA GLY A 147 9.15 -3.39 18.87
C GLY A 147 9.98 -4.60 18.45
N ILE A 148 9.43 -5.81 18.51
CA ILE A 148 10.12 -7.03 18.07
C ILE A 148 10.47 -6.93 16.58
N LEU A 149 9.54 -6.50 15.73
CA LEU A 149 9.80 -6.33 14.30
C LEU A 149 10.87 -5.27 14.03
N ALA A 150 10.88 -4.17 14.77
CA ALA A 150 11.92 -3.15 14.68
C ALA A 150 13.30 -3.71 15.07
N ILE A 151 13.39 -4.48 16.16
CA ILE A 151 14.63 -5.12 16.63
C ILE A 151 15.14 -6.13 15.58
N ILE A 152 14.26 -6.98 15.04
CA ILE A 152 14.63 -7.96 14.00
C ILE A 152 15.20 -7.24 12.78
N ASN A 153 14.57 -6.16 12.33
CA ASN A 153 15.03 -5.39 11.18
C ASN A 153 16.35 -4.63 11.48
N ALA A 154 16.50 -4.10 12.68
CA ALA A 154 17.73 -3.41 13.10
C ALA A 154 18.93 -4.37 13.16
N ARG A 155 18.70 -5.63 13.50
CA ARG A 155 19.74 -6.70 13.51
C ARG A 155 20.06 -7.22 12.10
N GLY A 156 19.44 -6.73 11.06
CA GLY A 156 19.77 -7.09 9.68
C GLY A 156 19.26 -8.47 9.27
N ALA A 157 18.20 -8.99 9.90
CA ALA A 157 17.63 -10.27 9.53
C ALA A 157 17.18 -10.26 8.05
N ARG A 158 17.83 -11.10 7.25
CA ARG A 158 17.47 -11.33 5.85
C ARG A 158 16.22 -12.20 5.83
N GLN A 159 15.09 -11.60 5.52
CA GLN A 159 13.92 -12.41 5.17
C GLN A 159 14.17 -13.01 3.80
N GLY A 160 14.49 -14.31 3.78
CA GLY A 160 14.68 -15.05 2.54
C GLY A 160 13.37 -15.16 1.75
N ALA A 161 13.46 -15.45 0.46
CA ALA A 161 12.31 -15.68 -0.43
C ALA A 161 11.33 -16.74 0.12
N VAL A 162 11.85 -17.73 0.85
CA VAL A 162 11.04 -18.77 1.51
C VAL A 162 10.06 -18.19 2.52
N VAL A 163 10.51 -17.24 3.37
CA VAL A 163 9.66 -16.59 4.37
C VAL A 163 8.58 -15.75 3.70
N SER A 164 8.92 -15.04 2.62
CA SER A 164 7.94 -14.29 1.82
C SER A 164 6.88 -15.21 1.20
N ASN A 165 7.27 -16.38 0.69
CA ASN A 165 6.34 -17.34 0.10
C ASN A 165 5.40 -17.95 1.14
N VAL A 166 5.90 -18.28 2.33
CA VAL A 166 5.07 -18.77 3.46
C VAL A 166 3.99 -17.75 3.81
N PHE A 167 4.34 -16.46 3.93
CA PHE A 167 3.35 -15.42 4.20
C PHE A 167 2.34 -15.24 3.05
N THR A 168 2.74 -15.46 1.81
CA THR A 168 1.83 -15.38 0.66
C THR A 168 0.81 -16.52 0.68
N VAL A 169 1.24 -17.75 0.93
CA VAL A 169 0.34 -18.91 1.07
C VAL A 169 -0.59 -18.73 2.28
N ALA A 170 -0.04 -18.27 3.41
CA ALA A 170 -0.80 -18.01 4.62
C ALA A 170 -1.91 -16.95 4.47
N LYS A 171 -1.79 -16.06 3.48
CA LYS A 171 -2.87 -15.10 3.13
C LYS A 171 -3.96 -15.71 2.27
N ILE A 172 -3.57 -16.47 1.25
CA ILE A 172 -4.50 -16.96 0.23
C ILE A 172 -5.33 -18.11 0.76
N LEU A 173 -4.73 -19.02 1.54
CA LEU A 173 -5.41 -20.22 2.04
C LEU A 173 -6.66 -19.88 2.87
N PRO A 174 -6.62 -19.01 3.90
CA PRO A 174 -7.82 -18.64 4.65
C PRO A 174 -8.89 -17.94 3.80
N LEU A 175 -8.47 -17.13 2.81
CA LEU A 175 -9.41 -16.45 1.92
C LEU A 175 -10.17 -17.46 1.06
N LEU A 176 -9.44 -18.41 0.47
CA LEU A 176 -10.03 -19.47 -0.35
C LEU A 176 -10.96 -20.34 0.51
N MET A 177 -10.54 -20.71 1.72
CA MET A 177 -11.34 -21.49 2.65
C MET A 177 -12.66 -20.78 3.01
N VAL A 178 -12.61 -19.48 3.32
CA VAL A 178 -13.80 -18.66 3.61
C VAL A 178 -14.74 -18.60 2.43
N VAL A 179 -14.19 -18.38 1.21
CA VAL A 179 -15.00 -18.30 -0.01
C VAL A 179 -15.69 -19.63 -0.30
N LEU A 180 -14.97 -20.74 -0.26
CA LEU A 180 -15.53 -22.07 -0.53
C LEU A 180 -16.55 -22.51 0.52
N ALA A 181 -16.22 -22.36 1.80
CA ALA A 181 -17.11 -22.74 2.89
C ALA A 181 -18.37 -21.85 2.93
N GLY A 182 -18.20 -20.55 2.78
CA GLY A 182 -19.33 -19.62 2.76
C GLY A 182 -20.23 -19.79 1.53
N ALA A 183 -19.66 -20.04 0.34
CA ALA A 183 -20.44 -20.38 -0.86
C ALA A 183 -21.24 -21.68 -0.64
N GLY A 184 -20.66 -22.69 0.01
CA GLY A 184 -21.34 -23.90 0.41
C GLY A 184 -22.56 -23.63 1.29
N VAL A 185 -22.41 -22.80 2.33
CA VAL A 185 -23.54 -22.37 3.18
C VAL A 185 -24.64 -21.69 2.37
N MET A 186 -24.27 -20.78 1.48
CA MET A 186 -25.25 -20.05 0.67
C MET A 186 -26.02 -20.96 -0.29
N ILE A 187 -25.37 -21.97 -0.86
CA ILE A 187 -26.02 -22.97 -1.74
C ILE A 187 -26.95 -23.87 -0.95
N ILE A 188 -26.49 -24.42 0.17
CA ILE A 188 -27.28 -25.37 1.01
C ILE A 188 -28.51 -24.67 1.57
N HIS A 189 -28.36 -23.47 2.11
CA HIS A 189 -29.45 -22.72 2.72
C HIS A 189 -30.27 -21.88 1.75
N ARG A 190 -29.97 -21.95 0.45
CA ARG A 190 -30.67 -21.21 -0.62
C ARG A 190 -30.87 -19.73 -0.27
N VAL A 191 -29.78 -19.09 0.22
CA VAL A 191 -29.84 -17.71 0.70
C VAL A 191 -30.37 -16.80 -0.42
N PRO A 192 -31.51 -16.10 -0.21
CA PRO A 192 -32.10 -15.28 -1.25
C PRO A 192 -31.22 -14.07 -1.52
N TRP A 193 -30.90 -13.86 -2.79
CA TRP A 193 -30.15 -12.68 -3.24
C TRP A 193 -31.13 -11.66 -3.82
N GLY A 194 -31.65 -10.78 -2.96
CA GLY A 194 -32.53 -9.68 -3.36
C GLY A 194 -31.78 -8.36 -3.50
N MET A 195 -32.26 -7.48 -4.40
CA MET A 195 -31.73 -6.12 -4.44
C MET A 195 -32.19 -5.33 -3.21
N ALA A 196 -31.24 -4.90 -2.40
CA ALA A 196 -31.50 -4.04 -1.25
C ALA A 196 -32.12 -2.70 -1.68
N ALA A 197 -32.89 -2.08 -0.77
CA ALA A 197 -33.42 -0.72 -0.95
C ALA A 197 -32.31 0.28 -1.36
N PRO A 198 -32.65 1.35 -2.07
CA PRO A 198 -31.71 2.40 -2.43
C PRO A 198 -30.95 2.91 -1.20
N VAL A 199 -29.66 3.13 -1.35
CA VAL A 199 -28.80 3.69 -0.30
C VAL A 199 -28.33 5.08 -0.74
N PRO A 200 -28.14 6.03 0.22
CA PRO A 200 -27.75 7.40 -0.12
C PRO A 200 -26.36 7.45 -0.76
N ALA A 201 -26.14 8.43 -1.64
CA ALA A 201 -24.86 8.63 -2.31
C ALA A 201 -23.69 8.79 -1.32
N THR A 202 -23.95 9.35 -0.14
CA THR A 202 -22.97 9.48 0.94
C THR A 202 -22.43 8.14 1.44
N ALA A 203 -23.27 7.09 1.48
CA ALA A 203 -22.84 5.74 1.84
C ALA A 203 -21.93 5.13 0.77
N TRP A 204 -22.25 5.35 -0.52
CA TRP A 204 -21.39 4.94 -1.63
C TRP A 204 -20.02 5.58 -1.55
N MET A 205 -19.96 6.90 -1.35
CA MET A 205 -18.69 7.61 -1.26
C MET A 205 -17.87 7.16 -0.05
N LYS A 206 -18.51 6.91 1.11
CA LYS A 206 -17.84 6.35 2.29
C LYS A 206 -17.23 4.98 2.00
N ALA A 207 -17.99 4.11 1.35
CA ALA A 207 -17.52 2.80 0.95
C ALA A 207 -16.36 2.89 -0.06
N MET A 208 -16.42 3.82 -1.05
CA MET A 208 -15.33 4.03 -2.00
C MET A 208 -14.03 4.43 -1.30
N VAL A 209 -14.07 5.36 -0.35
CA VAL A 209 -12.88 5.74 0.44
C VAL A 209 -12.26 4.50 1.12
N LEU A 210 -13.07 3.65 1.75
CA LEU A 210 -12.57 2.43 2.40
C LEU A 210 -12.01 1.41 1.39
N LEU A 211 -12.68 1.24 0.25
CA LEU A 211 -12.27 0.29 -0.78
C LEU A 211 -10.99 0.72 -1.51
N ILE A 212 -10.73 2.03 -1.67
CA ILE A 212 -9.43 2.52 -2.17
C ILE A 212 -8.28 2.03 -1.28
N PHE A 213 -8.48 1.92 0.04
CA PHE A 213 -7.48 1.31 0.91
C PHE A 213 -7.22 -0.15 0.57
N ALA A 214 -8.29 -0.92 0.35
CA ALA A 214 -8.18 -2.35 0.04
C ALA A 214 -7.37 -2.62 -1.24
N TYR A 215 -7.54 -1.78 -2.25
CA TYR A 215 -6.80 -1.87 -3.51
C TYR A 215 -5.43 -1.18 -3.51
N GLY A 216 -5.11 -0.41 -2.47
CA GLY A 216 -3.84 0.29 -2.36
C GLY A 216 -2.69 -0.64 -1.98
N GLY A 217 -1.45 -0.18 -2.20
CA GLY A 217 -0.23 -0.95 -1.91
C GLY A 217 0.55 -1.37 -3.15
N PHE A 218 -0.06 -1.36 -4.33
CA PHE A 218 0.58 -1.71 -5.60
C PHE A 218 1.82 -0.87 -5.92
N GLU A 219 1.89 0.35 -5.40
CA GLU A 219 3.04 1.25 -5.54
C GLU A 219 4.32 0.67 -4.92
N SER A 220 4.18 -0.21 -3.93
CA SER A 220 5.33 -0.92 -3.34
C SER A 220 5.94 -1.95 -4.29
N ALA A 221 5.14 -2.53 -5.20
CA ALA A 221 5.62 -3.45 -6.22
C ALA A 221 6.40 -2.73 -7.34
N LEU A 222 6.27 -1.40 -7.43
CA LEU A 222 7.03 -0.58 -8.38
C LEU A 222 8.43 -0.19 -7.86
N ALA A 223 8.72 -0.42 -6.59
CA ALA A 223 10.03 -0.11 -6.00
C ALA A 223 11.18 -0.95 -6.62
N PRO A 224 11.06 -2.29 -6.84
CA PRO A 224 12.12 -3.11 -7.42
C PRO A 224 12.14 -3.10 -8.96
N MET A 225 11.59 -2.07 -9.61
CA MET A 225 11.56 -1.98 -11.09
C MET A 225 12.95 -2.01 -11.73
N SER A 226 13.98 -1.56 -11.01
CA SER A 226 15.38 -1.64 -11.47
C SER A 226 15.89 -3.08 -11.59
N GLU A 227 15.24 -4.05 -10.92
CA GLU A 227 15.58 -5.48 -10.93
C GLU A 227 14.67 -6.29 -11.87
N ALA A 228 13.66 -5.69 -12.49
CA ALA A 228 12.79 -6.33 -13.46
C ALA A 228 13.54 -6.59 -14.78
N LYS A 229 13.28 -7.75 -15.41
CA LYS A 229 13.91 -8.13 -16.70
C LYS A 229 13.55 -7.13 -17.80
N ASN A 230 12.27 -6.81 -17.94
CA ASN A 230 11.75 -5.85 -18.91
C ASN A 230 10.82 -4.85 -18.23
N PRO A 231 11.36 -3.88 -17.44
CA PRO A 231 10.54 -3.00 -16.58
C PRO A 231 9.42 -2.30 -17.35
N ARG A 232 9.73 -1.85 -18.57
CA ARG A 232 8.82 -1.07 -19.42
C ARG A 232 7.59 -1.85 -19.91
N ARG A 233 7.74 -3.13 -20.18
CA ARG A 233 6.68 -4.02 -20.69
C ARG A 233 5.96 -4.74 -19.56
N ASP A 234 6.73 -5.16 -18.55
CA ASP A 234 6.25 -6.06 -17.51
C ASP A 234 5.41 -5.34 -16.45
N VAL A 235 5.59 -4.01 -16.26
CA VAL A 235 4.84 -3.24 -15.27
C VAL A 235 3.35 -3.20 -15.56
N GLY A 236 2.97 -2.91 -16.81
CA GLY A 236 1.55 -2.85 -17.19
C GLY A 236 0.86 -4.20 -17.03
N PHE A 237 1.52 -5.28 -17.47
CA PHE A 237 1.02 -6.64 -17.30
C PHE A 237 0.86 -7.01 -15.82
N ALA A 238 1.88 -6.72 -14.98
CA ALA A 238 1.87 -7.05 -13.57
C ALA A 238 0.75 -6.33 -12.81
N LEU A 239 0.56 -5.04 -13.07
CA LEU A 239 -0.49 -4.25 -12.45
C LEU A 239 -1.89 -4.70 -12.90
N PHE A 240 -2.08 -5.01 -14.18
CA PHE A 240 -3.36 -5.50 -14.69
C PHE A 240 -3.73 -6.86 -14.08
N VAL A 241 -2.81 -7.82 -14.07
CA VAL A 241 -3.03 -9.15 -13.48
C VAL A 241 -3.32 -9.02 -11.98
N ALA A 242 -2.56 -8.16 -11.27
CA ALA A 242 -2.77 -7.94 -9.85
C ALA A 242 -4.14 -7.32 -9.57
N LEU A 243 -4.56 -6.32 -10.34
CA LEU A 243 -5.88 -5.69 -10.21
C LEU A 243 -6.99 -6.72 -10.42
N LEU A 244 -6.91 -7.51 -11.48
CA LEU A 244 -7.91 -8.54 -11.79
C LEU A 244 -8.01 -9.59 -10.69
N ALA A 245 -6.86 -10.14 -10.27
CA ALA A 245 -6.81 -11.16 -9.21
C ALA A 245 -7.36 -10.64 -7.87
N CYS A 246 -6.99 -9.41 -7.50
CA CYS A 246 -7.50 -8.79 -6.27
C CYS A 246 -8.99 -8.47 -6.38
N THR A 247 -9.45 -7.96 -7.53
CA THR A 247 -10.88 -7.65 -7.74
C THR A 247 -11.73 -8.91 -7.64
N VAL A 248 -11.33 -9.99 -8.31
CA VAL A 248 -12.03 -11.29 -8.22
C VAL A 248 -12.07 -11.77 -6.77
N SER A 249 -10.93 -11.77 -6.08
CA SER A 249 -10.85 -12.20 -4.67
C SER A 249 -11.75 -11.36 -3.76
N TYR A 250 -11.75 -10.04 -3.94
CA TYR A 250 -12.53 -9.11 -3.11
C TYR A 250 -14.03 -9.21 -3.38
N VAL A 251 -14.41 -9.41 -4.63
CA VAL A 251 -15.81 -9.65 -5.01
C VAL A 251 -16.33 -10.94 -4.39
N LEU A 252 -15.57 -12.03 -4.49
CA LEU A 252 -15.94 -13.33 -3.91
C LEU A 252 -16.06 -13.25 -2.38
N VAL A 253 -15.08 -12.63 -1.71
CA VAL A 253 -15.13 -12.45 -0.25
C VAL A 253 -16.32 -11.56 0.15
N GLN A 254 -16.53 -10.43 -0.54
CA GLN A 254 -17.63 -9.53 -0.23
C GLN A 254 -18.99 -10.21 -0.45
N TRP A 255 -19.13 -10.98 -1.52
CA TRP A 255 -20.33 -11.75 -1.84
C TRP A 255 -20.66 -12.75 -0.72
N VAL A 256 -19.67 -13.52 -0.29
CA VAL A 256 -19.84 -14.52 0.80
C VAL A 256 -20.14 -13.85 2.14
N VAL A 257 -19.45 -12.76 2.47
CA VAL A 257 -19.68 -12.03 3.73
C VAL A 257 -21.11 -11.50 3.80
N VAL A 258 -21.60 -10.88 2.73
CA VAL A 258 -22.98 -10.37 2.69
C VAL A 258 -24.00 -11.50 2.67
N GLY A 259 -23.72 -12.58 1.94
CA GLY A 259 -24.64 -13.71 1.80
C GLY A 259 -24.78 -14.50 3.10
N VAL A 260 -23.67 -14.76 3.80
CA VAL A 260 -23.68 -15.60 5.02
C VAL A 260 -24.05 -14.80 6.26
N LEU A 261 -23.49 -13.59 6.44
CA LEU A 261 -23.73 -12.80 7.65
C LEU A 261 -24.95 -11.88 7.53
N GLY A 262 -25.44 -11.67 6.31
CA GLY A 262 -26.53 -10.74 6.04
C GLY A 262 -26.09 -9.27 6.01
N PRO A 263 -26.97 -8.38 5.55
CA PRO A 263 -26.65 -6.97 5.27
C PRO A 263 -26.51 -6.08 6.53
N GLY A 264 -26.81 -6.58 7.70
CA GLY A 264 -26.76 -5.84 8.97
C GLY A 264 -25.68 -6.34 9.94
N ALA A 265 -24.82 -7.25 9.51
CA ALA A 265 -23.80 -7.81 10.40
C ALA A 265 -22.78 -6.75 10.84
N THR A 266 -22.70 -6.54 12.17
CA THR A 266 -21.72 -5.66 12.81
C THR A 266 -20.62 -6.50 13.44
N THR A 267 -19.55 -6.75 12.70
CA THR A 267 -18.40 -7.51 13.22
C THR A 267 -17.10 -6.88 12.74
N ASP A 268 -16.12 -6.88 13.65
CA ASP A 268 -14.75 -6.45 13.33
C ASP A 268 -13.93 -7.54 12.63
N ARG A 269 -14.45 -8.80 12.61
CA ARG A 269 -13.77 -10.00 12.10
C ARG A 269 -14.64 -10.75 11.09
N PRO A 270 -15.06 -10.13 9.99
CA PRO A 270 -16.08 -10.68 9.09
C PRO A 270 -15.72 -12.06 8.54
N LEU A 271 -14.46 -12.29 8.20
CA LEU A 271 -14.04 -13.58 7.66
C LEU A 271 -14.06 -14.70 8.70
N ALA A 272 -13.67 -14.41 9.94
CA ALA A 272 -13.76 -15.37 11.03
C ALA A 272 -15.23 -15.70 11.35
N GLU A 273 -16.14 -14.72 11.30
CA GLU A 273 -17.55 -14.96 11.52
C GLU A 273 -18.19 -15.81 10.41
N VAL A 274 -17.86 -15.55 9.12
CA VAL A 274 -18.29 -16.42 8.03
C VAL A 274 -17.81 -17.87 8.27
N ALA A 275 -16.55 -18.02 8.65
CA ALA A 275 -15.97 -19.34 8.95
C ALA A 275 -16.64 -19.98 10.19
N ARG A 276 -17.06 -19.20 11.17
CA ARG A 276 -17.81 -19.67 12.34
C ARG A 276 -19.15 -20.25 11.95
N VAL A 277 -19.89 -19.54 11.10
CA VAL A 277 -21.18 -20.00 10.57
C VAL A 277 -21.01 -21.27 9.74
N ALA A 278 -19.96 -21.35 8.92
CA ALA A 278 -19.75 -22.45 7.99
C ALA A 278 -19.11 -23.70 8.64
N MET A 279 -18.18 -23.51 9.58
CA MET A 279 -17.30 -24.58 10.11
C MET A 279 -17.18 -24.56 11.65
N GLY A 280 -17.99 -23.75 12.33
CA GLY A 280 -17.94 -23.60 13.78
C GLY A 280 -16.69 -22.86 14.28
N ASN A 281 -16.46 -22.93 15.59
CA ASN A 281 -15.35 -22.22 16.26
C ASN A 281 -13.96 -22.60 15.73
N ARG A 282 -13.77 -23.85 15.29
CA ARG A 282 -12.49 -24.29 14.69
C ARG A 282 -12.21 -23.56 13.37
N GLY A 283 -13.24 -23.35 12.54
CA GLY A 283 -13.12 -22.58 11.31
C GLY A 283 -12.76 -21.12 11.58
N ALA A 284 -13.44 -20.48 12.55
CA ALA A 284 -13.12 -19.11 12.96
C ALA A 284 -11.68 -18.98 13.47
N ALA A 285 -11.21 -19.91 14.31
CA ALA A 285 -9.84 -19.93 14.81
C ALA A 285 -8.81 -20.07 13.68
N LEU A 286 -9.03 -20.97 12.70
CA LEU A 286 -8.14 -21.14 11.55
C LEU A 286 -8.02 -19.87 10.73
N VAL A 287 -9.15 -19.19 10.45
CA VAL A 287 -9.15 -17.91 9.72
C VAL A 287 -8.46 -16.82 10.54
N ALA A 288 -8.67 -16.77 11.84
CA ALA A 288 -8.03 -15.80 12.72
C ALA A 288 -6.50 -15.99 12.73
N ILE A 289 -6.01 -17.22 12.85
CA ILE A 289 -4.57 -17.53 12.74
C ILE A 289 -4.02 -17.06 11.39
N GLY A 290 -4.71 -17.39 10.30
CA GLY A 290 -4.32 -16.97 8.96
C GLY A 290 -4.24 -15.44 8.80
N ALA A 291 -5.21 -14.72 9.39
CA ALA A 291 -5.21 -13.26 9.41
C ALA A 291 -4.03 -12.70 10.24
N LEU A 292 -3.76 -13.26 11.42
CA LEU A 292 -2.62 -12.88 12.26
C LEU A 292 -1.28 -13.06 11.53
N VAL A 293 -1.08 -14.21 10.89
CA VAL A 293 0.13 -14.52 10.11
C VAL A 293 0.25 -13.57 8.90
N SER A 294 -0.86 -13.31 8.20
CA SER A 294 -0.90 -12.36 7.07
C SER A 294 -0.50 -10.96 7.48
N VAL A 295 -1.09 -10.46 8.58
CA VAL A 295 -0.81 -9.12 9.12
C VAL A 295 0.64 -9.00 9.60
N TYR A 296 1.14 -10.00 10.31
CA TYR A 296 2.55 -10.06 10.74
C TYR A 296 3.49 -9.99 9.55
N GLY A 297 3.25 -10.76 8.50
CA GLY A 297 4.03 -10.75 7.28
C GLY A 297 4.02 -9.39 6.57
N TYR A 298 2.86 -8.75 6.51
CA TYR A 298 2.73 -7.39 5.97
C TYR A 298 3.56 -6.37 6.77
N LEU A 299 3.39 -6.35 8.09
CA LEU A 299 4.14 -5.45 8.98
C LEU A 299 5.65 -5.66 8.85
N SER A 300 6.09 -6.91 8.83
CA SER A 300 7.50 -7.25 8.67
C SER A 300 8.09 -6.73 7.35
N ALA A 301 7.36 -6.91 6.24
CA ALA A 301 7.77 -6.40 4.93
C ALA A 301 7.84 -4.87 4.90
N LYS A 302 6.89 -4.16 5.55
CA LYS A 302 6.88 -2.70 5.60
C LYS A 302 7.98 -2.13 6.49
N LEU A 303 8.22 -2.70 7.67
CA LEU A 303 9.33 -2.30 8.54
C LEU A 303 10.70 -2.59 7.90
N LEU A 304 10.79 -3.55 7.00
CA LEU A 304 11.98 -3.82 6.22
C LEU A 304 12.16 -2.81 5.08
N GLY A 305 11.11 -2.54 4.31
CA GLY A 305 11.19 -1.78 3.06
C GLY A 305 11.27 -0.27 3.25
N MET A 306 10.37 0.31 4.05
CA MET A 306 10.25 1.77 4.17
C MET A 306 11.47 2.49 4.74
N PRO A 307 12.17 1.97 5.77
CA PRO A 307 13.40 2.60 6.25
C PRO A 307 14.50 2.69 5.19
N ARG A 308 14.52 1.78 4.21
CA ARG A 308 15.49 1.83 3.11
C ARG A 308 15.15 2.92 2.09
N VAL A 309 13.87 3.24 1.92
CA VAL A 309 13.43 4.36 1.09
C VAL A 309 13.86 5.69 1.70
N THR A 310 13.62 5.90 3.00
CA THR A 310 14.08 7.11 3.70
C THR A 310 15.60 7.24 3.73
N PHE A 311 16.32 6.14 3.90
CA PHE A 311 17.77 6.09 3.77
C PHE A 311 18.26 6.51 2.39
N ALA A 312 17.64 6.01 1.32
CA ALA A 312 18.00 6.36 -0.06
C ALA A 312 17.74 7.85 -0.36
N LEU A 313 16.61 8.40 0.12
CA LEU A 313 16.30 9.83 0.01
C LEU A 313 17.30 10.71 0.75
N ALA A 314 17.74 10.27 1.94
CA ALA A 314 18.77 10.99 2.71
C ALA A 314 20.13 10.95 2.03
N LYS A 315 20.52 9.84 1.40
CA LYS A 315 21.73 9.77 0.56
C LYS A 315 21.65 10.66 -0.67
N GLY A 316 20.45 10.84 -1.23
CA GLY A 316 20.19 11.74 -2.35
C GLY A 316 20.10 13.24 -1.98
N GLY A 317 20.30 13.60 -0.69
CA GLY A 317 20.24 14.97 -0.20
C GLY A 317 18.83 15.54 -0.04
N ASP A 318 17.80 14.71 -0.14
CA ASP A 318 16.39 15.12 0.00
C ASP A 318 15.82 14.89 1.41
N LEU A 319 16.58 14.24 2.31
CA LEU A 319 16.27 14.12 3.73
C LEU A 319 17.52 14.41 4.58
N PRO A 320 17.39 14.78 5.88
CA PRO A 320 18.52 15.01 6.76
C PRO A 320 19.47 13.81 6.82
N LYS A 321 20.79 14.06 6.89
CA LYS A 321 21.86 13.06 6.88
C LYS A 321 21.72 12.00 8.00
N ILE A 322 20.96 12.30 9.08
CA ILE A 322 20.70 11.36 10.17
C ILE A 322 19.97 10.09 9.70
N PHE A 323 19.07 10.21 8.71
CA PHE A 323 18.38 9.06 8.11
C PHE A 323 19.30 8.17 7.28
N ALA A 324 20.48 8.68 6.87
CA ALA A 324 21.50 7.94 6.16
C ALA A 324 22.55 7.29 7.10
N LYS A 325 22.41 7.46 8.43
CA LYS A 325 23.33 6.83 9.38
C LYS A 325 23.14 5.32 9.43
N VAL A 326 24.24 4.60 9.24
CA VAL A 326 24.31 3.13 9.29
C VAL A 326 24.95 2.72 10.61
N GLY A 327 24.35 1.77 11.31
CA GLY A 327 24.89 1.24 12.57
C GLY A 327 26.17 0.44 12.33
N PRO A 328 27.21 0.60 13.17
CA PRO A 328 28.50 -0.05 12.96
C PRO A 328 28.45 -1.57 13.06
N ARG A 329 27.57 -2.13 13.91
CA ARG A 329 27.51 -3.57 14.18
C ARG A 329 26.71 -4.36 13.14
N PHE A 330 25.55 -3.83 12.71
CA PHE A 330 24.60 -4.56 11.85
C PHE A 330 24.49 -4.00 10.44
N HIS A 331 25.18 -2.93 10.13
CA HIS A 331 25.17 -2.25 8.83
C HIS A 331 23.76 -1.90 8.32
N THR A 332 22.85 -1.56 9.26
CA THR A 332 21.45 -1.21 8.98
C THR A 332 21.19 0.27 9.25
N PRO A 333 20.22 0.90 8.55
CA PRO A 333 19.87 2.30 8.79
C PRO A 333 19.01 2.43 10.06
N TRP A 334 19.63 2.26 11.22
CA TRP A 334 18.97 2.13 12.52
C TRP A 334 18.03 3.29 12.86
N PHE A 335 18.43 4.53 12.55
CA PHE A 335 17.61 5.71 12.82
C PHE A 335 16.32 5.69 11.98
N SER A 336 16.43 5.40 10.68
CA SER A 336 15.29 5.26 9.79
C SER A 336 14.32 4.14 10.24
N ILE A 337 14.86 3.02 10.77
CA ILE A 337 14.07 1.91 11.30
C ILE A 337 13.30 2.34 12.54
N LEU A 338 13.98 2.96 13.52
CA LEU A 338 13.35 3.41 14.76
C LEU A 338 12.32 4.50 14.51
N PHE A 339 12.61 5.46 13.65
CA PHE A 339 11.69 6.54 13.31
C PHE A 339 10.41 6.00 12.65
N PHE A 340 10.56 5.07 11.70
CA PHE A 340 9.41 4.44 11.06
C PHE A 340 8.59 3.59 12.04
N ALA A 341 9.25 2.77 12.85
CA ALA A 341 8.61 1.94 13.86
C ALA A 341 7.85 2.79 14.92
N ALA A 342 8.48 3.87 15.40
CA ALA A 342 7.85 4.80 16.35
C ALA A 342 6.62 5.48 15.75
N ALA A 343 6.70 5.89 14.47
CA ALA A 343 5.57 6.49 13.77
C ALA A 343 4.41 5.49 13.57
N VAL A 344 4.69 4.24 13.18
CA VAL A 344 3.68 3.16 13.07
C VAL A 344 3.06 2.88 14.44
N TRP A 345 3.86 2.72 15.47
CA TRP A 345 3.42 2.48 16.84
C TRP A 345 2.54 3.61 17.37
N GLY A 346 2.98 4.87 17.22
CA GLY A 346 2.23 6.04 17.66
C GLY A 346 0.88 6.15 16.96
N LEU A 347 0.82 5.99 15.63
CA LEU A 347 -0.44 5.98 14.88
C LEU A 347 -1.35 4.79 15.25
N ALA A 348 -0.78 3.62 15.55
CA ALA A 348 -1.54 2.47 15.99
C ALA A 348 -2.16 2.69 17.37
N LEU A 349 -1.50 3.40 18.29
CA LEU A 349 -2.03 3.72 19.62
C LEU A 349 -3.12 4.78 19.58
N VAL A 350 -2.90 5.85 18.81
CA VAL A 350 -3.84 6.98 18.70
C VAL A 350 -5.10 6.59 17.93
N GLY A 351 -4.94 5.86 16.82
CA GLY A 351 -6.03 5.54 15.91
C GLY A 351 -6.60 4.13 16.10
N THR A 352 -7.82 3.95 15.61
CA THR A 352 -8.43 2.62 15.37
C THR A 352 -8.03 2.09 14.00
N PHE A 353 -8.45 0.86 13.66
CA PHE A 353 -8.27 0.29 12.33
C PHE A 353 -8.82 1.23 11.24
N THR A 354 -10.10 1.58 11.31
CA THR A 354 -10.76 2.44 10.31
C THR A 354 -10.23 3.87 10.30
N TRP A 355 -9.80 4.40 11.43
CA TRP A 355 -9.19 5.72 11.52
C TRP A 355 -7.87 5.77 10.73
N ASN A 356 -6.99 4.78 10.92
CA ASN A 356 -5.72 4.66 10.20
C ASN A 356 -5.92 4.34 8.71
N VAL A 357 -6.95 3.54 8.37
CA VAL A 357 -7.37 3.30 6.98
C VAL A 357 -7.69 4.61 6.29
N THR A 358 -8.54 5.45 6.89
CA THR A 358 -8.94 6.75 6.31
C THR A 358 -7.74 7.68 6.14
N LEU A 359 -6.87 7.80 7.17
CA LEU A 359 -5.66 8.61 7.08
C LEU A 359 -4.75 8.17 5.94
N SER A 360 -4.55 6.85 5.80
CA SER A 360 -3.76 6.27 4.71
C SER A 360 -4.36 6.59 3.34
N VAL A 361 -5.69 6.49 3.19
CA VAL A 361 -6.38 6.75 1.92
C VAL A 361 -6.26 8.21 1.52
N VAL A 362 -6.50 9.15 2.43
CA VAL A 362 -6.42 10.58 2.10
C VAL A 362 -5.02 10.96 1.63
N ALA A 363 -3.99 10.45 2.31
CA ALA A 363 -2.61 10.65 1.87
C ALA A 363 -2.34 9.99 0.50
N ARG A 364 -2.93 8.80 0.22
CA ARG A 364 -2.83 8.12 -1.09
C ARG A 364 -3.49 8.91 -2.20
N LEU A 365 -4.70 9.40 -1.97
CA LEU A 365 -5.46 10.17 -2.97
C LEU A 365 -4.66 11.39 -3.43
N PHE A 366 -3.92 12.04 -2.54
CA PHE A 366 -3.05 13.15 -2.91
C PHE A 366 -2.00 12.71 -3.94
N TYR A 367 -1.16 11.72 -3.62
CA TYR A 367 -0.10 11.34 -4.56
C TYR A 367 -0.61 10.52 -5.77
N TYR A 368 -1.75 9.86 -5.67
CA TYR A 368 -2.41 9.25 -6.83
C TYR A 368 -2.84 10.33 -7.84
N GLY A 369 -3.48 11.40 -7.37
CA GLY A 369 -3.84 12.53 -8.21
C GLY A 369 -2.63 13.20 -8.86
N VAL A 370 -1.55 13.43 -8.09
CA VAL A 370 -0.32 14.02 -8.62
C VAL A 370 0.33 13.12 -9.67
N VAL A 371 0.39 11.79 -9.48
CA VAL A 371 0.97 10.88 -10.48
C VAL A 371 0.09 10.77 -11.72
N CYS A 372 -1.24 10.76 -11.56
CA CYS A 372 -2.14 10.84 -12.71
C CYS A 372 -1.92 12.14 -13.51
N ALA A 373 -1.78 13.28 -12.86
CA ALA A 373 -1.46 14.55 -13.51
C ALA A 373 -0.06 14.54 -14.17
N ALA A 374 0.91 13.85 -13.56
CA ALA A 374 2.26 13.72 -14.09
C ALA A 374 2.29 13.03 -15.46
N LEU A 375 1.34 12.14 -15.76
CA LEU A 375 1.21 11.50 -17.07
C LEU A 375 1.10 12.54 -18.19
N ILE A 376 0.22 13.54 -18.06
CA ILE A 376 0.07 14.61 -19.07
C ILE A 376 1.33 15.46 -19.14
N ALA A 377 1.89 15.85 -17.98
CA ALA A 377 3.08 16.68 -17.94
C ALA A 377 4.30 16.00 -18.60
N LEU A 378 4.50 14.72 -18.34
CA LEU A 378 5.59 13.93 -18.94
C LEU A 378 5.38 13.71 -20.45
N ARG A 379 4.14 13.45 -20.89
CA ARG A 379 3.81 13.35 -22.32
C ARG A 379 4.10 14.63 -23.09
N ARG A 380 3.90 15.81 -22.46
CA ARG A 380 4.23 17.11 -23.07
C ARG A 380 5.73 17.36 -23.18
N LYS A 381 6.51 16.84 -22.22
CA LYS A 381 7.97 16.99 -22.19
C LYS A 381 8.70 16.04 -23.16
N GLN A 382 8.09 14.92 -23.55
CA GLN A 382 8.72 13.94 -24.44
C GLN A 382 8.08 13.97 -25.84
N PRO A 383 8.86 14.19 -26.92
CA PRO A 383 8.38 14.07 -28.30
C PRO A 383 7.83 12.65 -28.59
N ARG A 384 6.80 12.57 -29.46
CA ARG A 384 6.14 11.31 -29.82
C ARG A 384 7.10 10.18 -30.26
N ALA A 385 8.13 10.53 -31.03
CA ALA A 385 9.11 9.58 -31.56
C ALA A 385 9.96 8.91 -30.48
N ALA A 386 10.39 9.66 -29.45
CA ALA A 386 11.17 9.14 -28.33
C ALA A 386 10.31 8.26 -27.38
N SER A 387 9.02 8.56 -27.24
CA SER A 387 8.09 7.86 -26.38
C SER A 387 7.70 6.47 -26.91
N GLN A 388 7.63 6.26 -28.22
CA GLN A 388 7.30 4.95 -28.82
C GLN A 388 8.44 3.93 -28.68
N ALA A 389 9.68 4.40 -28.65
CA ALA A 389 10.85 3.56 -28.47
C ALA A 389 11.08 3.14 -26.99
N THR A 390 10.41 3.78 -26.02
CA THR A 390 10.86 3.76 -24.63
C THR A 390 9.87 3.20 -23.60
N GLY A 391 8.57 2.96 -23.88
CA GLY A 391 7.65 2.49 -22.82
C GLY A 391 6.22 2.16 -23.27
N LEU A 392 5.39 1.75 -22.29
CA LEU A 392 3.95 1.57 -22.47
C LEU A 392 3.29 2.92 -22.73
N ARG A 393 2.44 3.01 -23.76
CA ARG A 393 1.63 4.20 -24.05
C ARG A 393 0.16 3.81 -24.19
N LEU A 394 -0.66 4.30 -23.28
CA LEU A 394 -2.10 4.07 -23.30
C LEU A 394 -2.74 4.88 -24.45
N PRO A 395 -3.60 4.29 -25.29
CA PRO A 395 -4.28 5.01 -26.37
C PRO A 395 -5.02 6.25 -25.88
N ALA A 396 -5.77 6.13 -24.77
CA ALA A 396 -6.55 7.18 -24.15
C ALA A 396 -5.90 7.75 -22.87
N GLY A 397 -4.57 7.76 -22.78
CA GLY A 397 -3.83 8.20 -21.58
C GLY A 397 -4.25 9.55 -20.99
N PRO A 398 -4.48 10.61 -21.77
CA PRO A 398 -4.98 11.87 -21.23
C PRO A 398 -6.37 11.75 -20.58
N VAL A 399 -7.27 10.92 -21.12
CA VAL A 399 -8.58 10.65 -20.54
C VAL A 399 -8.41 9.92 -19.19
N PHE A 400 -7.59 8.88 -19.14
CA PHE A 400 -7.27 8.19 -17.89
C PHE A 400 -6.66 9.13 -16.85
N SER A 401 -5.78 10.05 -17.28
CA SER A 401 -5.18 11.05 -16.40
C SER A 401 -6.23 11.98 -15.79
N VAL A 402 -7.11 12.55 -16.61
CA VAL A 402 -8.18 13.45 -16.15
C VAL A 402 -9.14 12.71 -15.22
N LEU A 403 -9.56 11.51 -15.59
CA LEU A 403 -10.43 10.67 -14.75
C LEU A 403 -9.75 10.30 -13.41
N GLY A 404 -8.47 9.92 -13.44
CA GLY A 404 -7.73 9.58 -12.22
C GLY A 404 -7.58 10.78 -11.28
N VAL A 405 -7.31 11.97 -11.81
CA VAL A 405 -7.28 13.20 -11.03
C VAL A 405 -8.67 13.52 -10.46
N ALA A 406 -9.72 13.42 -11.27
CA ALA A 406 -11.10 13.68 -10.86
C ALA A 406 -11.54 12.73 -9.73
N ILE A 407 -11.26 11.43 -9.87
CA ILE A 407 -11.54 10.41 -8.83
C ILE A 407 -10.80 10.78 -7.52
N ALA A 408 -9.51 11.09 -7.62
CA ALA A 408 -8.71 11.41 -6.44
C ALA A 408 -9.22 12.67 -5.72
N LEU A 409 -9.51 13.73 -6.46
CA LEU A 409 -10.04 14.98 -5.91
C LEU A 409 -11.45 14.82 -5.34
N ALA A 410 -12.36 14.14 -6.05
CA ALA A 410 -13.72 13.92 -5.59
C ALA A 410 -13.76 13.13 -4.28
N LEU A 411 -13.00 12.05 -4.16
CA LEU A 411 -12.93 11.24 -2.95
C LEU A 411 -12.23 11.98 -1.79
N ALA A 412 -11.17 12.75 -2.07
CA ALA A 412 -10.49 13.54 -1.06
C ALA A 412 -11.39 14.68 -0.52
N ALA A 413 -12.07 15.39 -1.41
CA ALA A 413 -13.03 16.44 -1.04
C ALA A 413 -14.19 15.85 -0.23
N PHE A 414 -14.75 14.71 -0.67
CA PHE A 414 -15.81 14.04 0.06
C PHE A 414 -15.36 13.58 1.47
N ALA A 415 -14.16 13.03 1.61
CA ALA A 415 -13.62 12.61 2.90
C ALA A 415 -13.53 13.79 3.88
N GLN A 416 -13.21 14.99 3.39
CA GLN A 416 -13.20 16.23 4.18
C GLN A 416 -14.61 16.68 4.54
N ILE A 417 -15.49 16.84 3.55
CA ILE A 417 -16.87 17.35 3.75
C ILE A 417 -17.67 16.43 4.67
N SER A 418 -17.52 15.10 4.52
CA SER A 418 -18.24 14.11 5.32
C SER A 418 -17.66 13.88 6.72
N LYS A 419 -16.70 14.71 7.15
CA LYS A 419 -16.00 14.63 8.44
C LYS A 419 -15.36 13.25 8.73
N GLN A 420 -15.05 12.48 7.68
CA GLN A 420 -14.22 11.28 7.83
C GLN A 420 -12.78 11.65 8.21
N VAL A 421 -12.33 12.81 7.78
CA VAL A 421 -11.10 13.46 8.24
C VAL A 421 -11.47 14.39 9.37
N ASP A 422 -11.31 13.89 10.60
CA ASP A 422 -11.49 14.67 11.82
C ASP A 422 -10.32 15.66 12.04
N LEU A 423 -10.43 16.49 13.07
CA LEU A 423 -9.40 17.47 13.40
C LEU A 423 -8.02 16.81 13.59
N SER A 424 -7.96 15.64 14.21
CA SER A 424 -6.70 14.95 14.49
C SER A 424 -6.01 14.50 13.19
N LYS A 425 -6.75 13.94 12.23
CA LYS A 425 -6.21 13.59 10.90
C LYS A 425 -5.81 14.85 10.12
N SER A 426 -6.61 15.90 10.18
CA SER A 426 -6.29 17.18 9.53
C SER A 426 -5.00 17.79 10.08
N LEU A 427 -4.75 17.73 11.37
CA LEU A 427 -3.51 18.18 12.00
C LEU A 427 -2.31 17.35 11.55
N ILE A 428 -2.45 16.01 11.46
CA ILE A 428 -1.37 15.14 11.00
C ILE A 428 -1.06 15.42 9.52
N LEU A 429 -2.07 15.59 8.68
CA LEU A 429 -1.88 15.95 7.27
C LEU A 429 -1.19 17.31 7.13
N ALA A 430 -1.64 18.32 7.87
CA ALA A 430 -1.04 19.64 7.88
C ALA A 430 0.42 19.61 8.39
N ALA A 431 0.69 18.86 9.47
CA ALA A 431 2.04 18.66 9.98
C ALA A 431 2.94 17.95 8.97
N THR A 432 2.40 16.99 8.22
CA THR A 432 3.14 16.29 7.14
C THR A 432 3.48 17.25 5.99
N VAL A 433 2.54 18.10 5.58
CA VAL A 433 2.79 19.15 4.57
C VAL A 433 3.81 20.15 5.10
N GLY A 434 3.67 20.61 6.34
CA GLY A 434 4.62 21.52 6.99
C GLY A 434 6.03 20.92 7.04
N ALA A 435 6.17 19.65 7.43
CA ALA A 435 7.43 18.93 7.43
C ALA A 435 8.03 18.82 6.02
N ALA A 436 7.21 18.58 4.99
CA ALA A 436 7.65 18.53 3.61
C ALA A 436 8.18 19.90 3.12
N VAL A 437 7.49 20.99 3.46
CA VAL A 437 7.91 22.36 3.11
C VAL A 437 9.20 22.74 3.83
N LEU A 438 9.28 22.47 5.15
CA LEU A 438 10.51 22.71 5.92
C LEU A 438 11.68 21.90 5.38
N ASN A 439 11.45 20.65 5.03
CA ASN A 439 12.46 19.79 4.41
C ASN A 439 12.92 20.35 3.05
N TRP A 440 12.00 20.85 2.24
CA TRP A 440 12.35 21.49 0.96
C TRP A 440 13.20 22.75 1.15
N LEU A 441 12.81 23.61 2.11
CA LEU A 441 13.56 24.83 2.44
C LEU A 441 14.98 24.49 2.90
N TRP A 442 15.12 23.50 3.78
CA TRP A 442 16.41 23.00 4.26
C TRP A 442 17.25 22.46 3.11
N ALA A 443 16.69 21.61 2.27
CA ALA A 443 17.39 21.00 1.14
C ALA A 443 17.82 22.03 0.09
N ARG A 444 17.07 23.16 -0.08
CA ARG A 444 17.44 24.27 -0.94
C ARG A 444 18.63 25.05 -0.38
N ARG A 445 18.67 25.28 0.94
CA ARG A 445 19.79 25.98 1.60
C ARG A 445 21.08 25.17 1.58
N SER A 446 20.99 23.85 1.81
CA SER A 446 22.15 22.96 1.80
C SER A 446 22.86 22.91 0.44
N GLN A 447 22.13 23.02 -0.67
CA GLN A 447 22.74 23.07 -2.02
C GLN A 447 23.30 24.43 -2.40
N ALA A 448 22.82 25.51 -1.78
CA ALA A 448 23.39 26.84 -1.99
C ALA A 448 24.70 27.08 -1.20
N ALA A 449 25.00 26.16 -0.27
CA ALA A 449 26.18 26.20 0.56
C ALA A 449 27.29 25.24 0.10
N GLU A 450 27.02 24.34 -0.86
CA GLU A 450 27.97 23.48 -1.59
C GLU A 450 28.34 24.12 -2.92
#